data_b29ea9da0cefa31d874e6dac63be04cd
#
_entry.id   b29ea9da0cefa31d874e6dac63be04cd
#
_cell.length_a   1.000
_cell.length_b   1.000
_cell.length_c   1.000
_cell.angle_alpha   90.00
_cell.angle_beta   90.00
_cell.angle_gamma   90.00
#
_symmetry.space_group_name_H-M   'P 1'
#
loop_
_entity.id
_entity.type
_entity.pdbx_description
1 polymer ?
#
loop_
_entity_poly.entity_id
_entity_poly.type
_entity_poly.pdbx_seq_one_letter_code
_entity_poly.pdbx_strand_id
1 'polypeptide(L)'
;MLYDRQKRLLALVDALGGDIGGLDFQKLLFLYCQEAGGAPAYEFVPYRFGGFSFTSYADKRRLIDKGLLADEERVWRLTKAGRAASRVESRVKRAMEGFARRHSGLRGDALVAEAYRRHPYYAIRSEMANRLLANNPAVMAAVAAARPTIRKPGICTIGYEGRNLEGYLNQLLMAGVTLLCDVRRNPLSRKYGFSKGALAKGCEGVGIRYEHLPELGIASEERQDLKTQADYDALFDNYERDALPRHGPTLARIRHWVNEGLRVALTCFERSAHQCHRHCVAEALEGQYGKAFAPVHL
;
A
#
# COMPACT_ATOMS: atom_id res chain seq x y z
N MET A 1 10.43 -13.65 -18.81
CA MET A 1 9.36 -14.48 -18.19
C MET A 1 8.30 -13.55 -17.60
N LEU A 2 7.02 -13.93 -17.63
CA LEU A 2 5.91 -13.22 -17.00
C LEU A 2 5.56 -13.88 -15.66
N TYR A 3 5.25 -13.07 -14.65
CA TYR A 3 4.65 -13.55 -13.41
C TYR A 3 3.22 -14.06 -13.67
N ASP A 4 2.74 -15.01 -12.87
CA ASP A 4 1.38 -15.54 -13.00
C ASP A 4 0.31 -14.45 -12.91
N ARG A 5 0.44 -13.50 -11.97
CA ARG A 5 -0.47 -12.35 -11.87
C ARG A 5 -0.50 -11.49 -13.14
N GLN A 6 0.63 -11.35 -13.87
CA GLN A 6 0.69 -10.60 -15.12
C GLN A 6 -0.02 -11.32 -16.26
N LYS A 7 0.09 -12.66 -16.33
CA LYS A 7 -0.69 -13.47 -17.29
C LYS A 7 -2.18 -13.34 -17.01
N ARG A 8 -2.58 -13.42 -15.73
CA ARG A 8 -3.98 -13.21 -15.31
C ARG A 8 -4.48 -11.81 -15.65
N LEU A 9 -3.63 -10.78 -15.52
CA LEU A 9 -3.95 -9.41 -15.87
C LEU A 9 -4.26 -9.30 -17.38
N LEU A 10 -3.37 -9.82 -18.24
CA LEU A 10 -3.59 -9.87 -19.69
C LEU A 10 -4.86 -10.66 -20.05
N ALA A 11 -5.09 -11.81 -19.40
CA ALA A 11 -6.25 -12.65 -19.63
C ALA A 11 -7.56 -11.93 -19.24
N LEU A 12 -7.55 -11.14 -18.18
CA LEU A 12 -8.73 -10.35 -17.80
C LEU A 12 -8.98 -9.21 -18.80
N VAL A 13 -7.93 -8.52 -19.29
CA VAL A 13 -8.07 -7.51 -20.36
C VAL A 13 -8.65 -8.17 -21.61
N ASP A 14 -8.17 -9.36 -21.98
CA ASP A 14 -8.68 -10.11 -23.14
C ASP A 14 -10.16 -10.49 -22.98
N ALA A 15 -10.55 -11.05 -21.84
CA ALA A 15 -11.93 -11.39 -21.51
C ALA A 15 -12.88 -10.17 -21.51
N LEU A 16 -12.36 -8.98 -21.22
CA LEU A 16 -13.08 -7.71 -21.27
C LEU A 16 -13.11 -7.04 -22.65
N GLY A 17 -12.63 -7.73 -23.71
CA GLY A 17 -12.65 -7.26 -25.08
C GLY A 17 -11.29 -6.79 -25.63
N GLY A 18 -10.26 -6.78 -24.81
CA GLY A 18 -8.88 -6.46 -25.22
C GLY A 18 -8.56 -4.96 -25.32
N ASP A 19 -9.56 -4.08 -25.12
CA ASP A 19 -9.44 -2.62 -25.12
C ASP A 19 -10.42 -2.04 -24.09
N ILE A 20 -9.93 -1.38 -23.04
CA ILE A 20 -10.76 -0.88 -21.95
C ILE A 20 -10.12 0.34 -21.28
N GLY A 21 -10.95 1.33 -20.94
CA GLY A 21 -10.54 2.53 -20.23
C GLY A 21 -9.91 2.23 -18.85
N GLY A 22 -8.92 3.02 -18.46
CA GLY A 22 -8.12 2.78 -17.24
C GLY A 22 -8.95 2.76 -15.97
N LEU A 23 -9.95 3.67 -15.84
CA LEU A 23 -10.84 3.70 -14.68
C LEU A 23 -11.70 2.42 -14.61
N ASP A 24 -12.33 2.07 -15.72
CA ASP A 24 -13.19 0.89 -15.81
C ASP A 24 -12.40 -0.38 -15.53
N PHE A 25 -11.20 -0.50 -16.12
CA PHE A 25 -10.35 -1.66 -15.87
C PHE A 25 -9.98 -1.80 -14.39
N GLN A 26 -9.59 -0.69 -13.72
CA GLN A 26 -9.28 -0.73 -12.29
C GLN A 26 -10.47 -1.20 -11.44
N LYS A 27 -11.68 -0.76 -11.77
CA LYS A 27 -12.89 -1.20 -11.03
C LYS A 27 -13.25 -2.65 -11.33
N LEU A 28 -13.13 -3.08 -12.57
CA LEU A 28 -13.38 -4.48 -12.94
C LEU A 28 -12.31 -5.41 -12.38
N LEU A 29 -11.03 -5.02 -12.40
CA LEU A 29 -9.96 -5.78 -11.75
C LEU A 29 -10.20 -5.89 -10.24
N PHE A 30 -10.60 -4.79 -9.61
CA PHE A 30 -10.97 -4.76 -8.19
C PHE A 30 -12.11 -5.74 -7.91
N LEU A 31 -13.24 -5.62 -8.59
CA LEU A 31 -14.39 -6.50 -8.40
C LEU A 31 -14.05 -7.96 -8.69
N TYR A 32 -13.27 -8.23 -9.74
CA TYR A 32 -12.80 -9.58 -10.04
C TYR A 32 -11.98 -10.18 -8.89
N CYS A 33 -11.04 -9.41 -8.33
CA CYS A 33 -10.24 -9.87 -7.19
C CYS A 33 -11.08 -10.08 -5.92
N GLN A 34 -12.16 -9.32 -5.72
CA GLN A 34 -13.07 -9.51 -4.58
C GLN A 34 -14.01 -10.71 -4.76
N GLU A 35 -14.41 -11.02 -6.01
CA GLU A 35 -15.28 -12.16 -6.33
C GLU A 35 -14.51 -13.47 -6.45
N ALA A 36 -13.22 -13.43 -6.82
CA ALA A 36 -12.38 -14.60 -6.95
C ALA A 36 -12.09 -15.22 -5.58
N GLY A 37 -12.46 -16.47 -5.37
CA GLY A 37 -12.10 -17.22 -4.17
C GLY A 37 -10.58 -17.42 -4.07
N GLY A 38 -10.02 -17.37 -2.87
CA GLY A 38 -8.59 -17.57 -2.60
C GLY A 38 -7.79 -16.26 -2.52
N ALA A 39 -6.45 -16.38 -2.53
CA ALA A 39 -5.57 -15.20 -2.45
C ALA A 39 -5.69 -14.36 -3.72
N PRO A 40 -6.04 -13.06 -3.63
CA PRO A 40 -6.21 -12.20 -4.78
C PRO A 40 -4.88 -11.97 -5.50
N ALA A 41 -4.92 -11.87 -6.83
CA ALA A 41 -3.74 -11.57 -7.64
C ALA A 41 -3.22 -10.13 -7.40
N TYR A 42 -4.10 -9.24 -7.01
CA TYR A 42 -3.82 -7.85 -6.65
C TYR A 42 -4.59 -7.46 -5.40
N GLU A 43 -3.95 -6.66 -4.56
CA GLU A 43 -4.59 -5.95 -3.45
C GLU A 43 -4.88 -4.50 -3.84
N PHE A 44 -5.73 -3.83 -3.06
CA PHE A 44 -6.21 -2.49 -3.36
C PHE A 44 -6.22 -1.62 -2.10
N VAL A 45 -6.13 -0.31 -2.30
CA VAL A 45 -6.29 0.71 -1.25
C VAL A 45 -7.46 1.63 -1.59
N PRO A 46 -8.09 2.27 -0.60
CA PRO A 46 -9.03 3.37 -0.86
C PRO A 46 -8.27 4.58 -1.41
N TYR A 47 -8.57 4.96 -2.66
CA TYR A 47 -7.89 6.03 -3.38
C TYR A 47 -8.89 7.01 -3.98
N ARG A 48 -8.42 8.01 -4.76
CA ARG A 48 -9.24 9.12 -5.31
C ARG A 48 -10.54 8.69 -6.00
N PHE A 49 -10.52 7.55 -6.69
CA PHE A 49 -11.69 7.02 -7.40
C PHE A 49 -12.11 5.64 -6.87
N GLY A 50 -11.88 5.37 -5.59
CA GLY A 50 -12.18 4.08 -4.97
C GLY A 50 -11.00 3.11 -5.00
N GLY A 51 -11.27 1.80 -4.96
CA GLY A 51 -10.23 0.78 -4.94
C GLY A 51 -9.20 0.94 -6.05
N PHE A 52 -7.91 1.04 -5.67
CA PHE A 52 -6.79 1.24 -6.58
C PHE A 52 -5.63 0.32 -6.24
N SER A 53 -4.99 -0.26 -7.25
CA SER A 53 -3.78 -1.08 -7.09
C SER A 53 -2.60 -0.44 -7.81
N PHE A 54 -1.62 0.03 -7.05
CA PHE A 54 -0.34 0.53 -7.58
C PHE A 54 0.43 -0.58 -8.27
N THR A 55 0.37 -1.80 -7.72
CA THR A 55 1.03 -2.99 -8.28
C THR A 55 0.51 -3.32 -9.67
N SER A 56 -0.79 -3.16 -9.93
CA SER A 56 -1.35 -3.39 -11.27
C SER A 56 -0.83 -2.39 -12.31
N TYR A 57 -0.66 -1.12 -11.92
CA TYR A 57 -0.06 -0.10 -12.80
C TYR A 57 1.43 -0.32 -13.03
N ALA A 58 2.17 -0.79 -12.04
CA ALA A 58 3.55 -1.21 -12.23
C ALA A 58 3.67 -2.38 -13.21
N ASP A 59 2.76 -3.34 -13.10
CA ASP A 59 2.71 -4.45 -14.05
C ASP A 59 2.26 -3.97 -15.45
N LYS A 60 1.32 -3.01 -15.55
CA LYS A 60 0.99 -2.35 -16.82
C LYS A 60 2.24 -1.81 -17.51
N ARG A 61 3.05 -1.00 -16.80
CA ARG A 61 4.28 -0.42 -17.38
C ARG A 61 5.24 -1.52 -17.87
N ARG A 62 5.49 -2.54 -17.06
CA ARG A 62 6.32 -3.67 -17.47
C ARG A 62 5.77 -4.45 -18.67
N LEU A 63 4.47 -4.53 -18.81
CA LEU A 63 3.81 -5.20 -19.95
C LEU A 63 3.89 -4.34 -21.21
N ILE A 64 3.84 -3.00 -21.08
CA ILE A 64 4.13 -2.06 -22.18
C ILE A 64 5.58 -2.20 -22.61
N ASP A 65 6.54 -2.17 -21.68
CA ASP A 65 7.97 -2.32 -21.96
C ASP A 65 8.30 -3.66 -22.68
N LYS A 66 7.44 -4.67 -22.52
CA LYS A 66 7.52 -5.98 -23.20
C LYS A 66 6.70 -6.05 -24.51
N GLY A 67 6.08 -4.96 -24.93
CA GLY A 67 5.24 -4.90 -26.13
C GLY A 67 3.95 -5.71 -26.04
N LEU A 68 3.47 -6.05 -24.83
CA LEU A 68 2.25 -6.85 -24.62
C LEU A 68 0.99 -5.98 -24.43
N LEU A 69 1.16 -4.75 -23.97
CA LEU A 69 0.14 -3.70 -23.95
C LEU A 69 0.60 -2.53 -24.78
N ALA A 70 -0.35 -1.80 -25.40
CA ALA A 70 -0.07 -0.54 -26.06
C ALA A 70 0.35 0.52 -25.03
N ASP A 71 1.27 1.42 -25.42
CA ASP A 71 1.71 2.53 -24.58
C ASP A 71 0.69 3.68 -24.64
N GLU A 72 -0.45 3.46 -23.98
CA GLU A 72 -1.54 4.41 -23.85
C GLU A 72 -1.84 4.63 -22.36
N GLU A 73 -1.73 5.87 -21.90
CA GLU A 73 -1.84 6.21 -20.48
C GLU A 73 -3.21 5.81 -19.89
N ARG A 74 -4.28 6.15 -20.58
CA ARG A 74 -5.67 6.04 -20.08
C ARG A 74 -6.39 4.75 -20.50
N VAL A 75 -5.73 3.91 -21.29
CA VAL A 75 -6.34 2.70 -21.87
C VAL A 75 -5.49 1.48 -21.56
N TRP A 76 -6.13 0.35 -21.41
CA TRP A 76 -5.52 -0.97 -21.36
C TRP A 76 -5.85 -1.69 -22.65
N ARG A 77 -4.94 -1.66 -23.61
CA ARG A 77 -5.13 -2.28 -24.92
C ARG A 77 -4.10 -3.37 -25.15
N LEU A 78 -4.60 -4.58 -25.42
CA LEU A 78 -3.75 -5.70 -25.79
C LEU A 78 -3.16 -5.50 -27.19
N THR A 79 -1.84 -5.76 -27.31
CA THR A 79 -1.22 -5.98 -28.60
C THR A 79 -1.51 -7.39 -29.12
N LYS A 80 -1.15 -7.70 -30.37
CA LYS A 80 -1.20 -9.06 -30.90
C LYS A 80 -0.38 -10.04 -30.06
N ALA A 81 0.82 -9.61 -29.63
CA ALA A 81 1.70 -10.38 -28.75
C ALA A 81 1.09 -10.55 -27.34
N GLY A 82 0.46 -9.50 -26.79
CA GLY A 82 -0.24 -9.55 -25.51
C GLY A 82 -1.39 -10.54 -25.49
N ARG A 83 -2.17 -10.59 -26.57
CA ARG A 83 -3.25 -11.57 -26.75
C ARG A 83 -2.72 -13.00 -26.82
N ALA A 84 -1.59 -13.23 -27.47
CA ALA A 84 -0.94 -14.55 -27.48
C ALA A 84 -0.37 -14.93 -26.10
N ALA A 85 0.06 -13.96 -25.30
CA ALA A 85 0.61 -14.15 -23.96
C ALA A 85 -0.44 -14.24 -22.84
N SER A 86 -1.73 -13.97 -23.14
CA SER A 86 -2.85 -14.00 -22.19
C SER A 86 -3.33 -15.40 -21.78
N ARG A 87 -2.56 -16.44 -22.14
CA ARG A 87 -2.95 -17.84 -21.88
C ARG A 87 -2.87 -18.15 -20.38
N VAL A 88 -4.00 -18.61 -19.85
CA VAL A 88 -4.17 -19.08 -18.47
C VAL A 88 -4.88 -20.44 -18.49
N GLU A 89 -4.92 -21.12 -17.37
CA GLU A 89 -5.65 -22.38 -17.22
C GLU A 89 -7.13 -22.23 -17.64
N SER A 90 -7.69 -23.27 -18.24
CA SER A 90 -9.08 -23.26 -18.75
C SER A 90 -10.12 -22.92 -17.69
N ARG A 91 -9.90 -23.32 -16.43
CA ARG A 91 -10.78 -22.96 -15.30
C ARG A 91 -10.75 -21.45 -15.04
N VAL A 92 -9.56 -20.86 -14.98
CA VAL A 92 -9.37 -19.41 -14.76
C VAL A 92 -9.97 -18.63 -15.94
N LYS A 93 -9.72 -19.06 -17.17
CA LYS A 93 -10.27 -18.44 -18.37
C LYS A 93 -11.80 -18.40 -18.32
N ARG A 94 -12.46 -19.54 -18.06
CA ARG A 94 -13.93 -19.61 -17.95
C ARG A 94 -14.47 -18.71 -16.83
N ALA A 95 -13.78 -18.62 -15.69
CA ALA A 95 -14.17 -17.72 -14.59
C ALA A 95 -14.12 -16.26 -15.03
N MET A 96 -13.05 -15.83 -15.73
CA MET A 96 -12.90 -14.46 -16.26
C MET A 96 -13.95 -14.13 -17.32
N GLU A 97 -14.23 -15.03 -18.24
CA GLU A 97 -15.28 -14.88 -19.26
C GLU A 97 -16.67 -14.77 -18.61
N GLY A 98 -16.95 -15.59 -17.60
CA GLY A 98 -18.17 -15.52 -16.81
C GLY A 98 -18.31 -14.18 -16.07
N PHE A 99 -17.24 -13.71 -15.46
CA PHE A 99 -17.16 -12.38 -14.83
C PHE A 99 -17.41 -11.26 -15.85
N ALA A 100 -16.73 -11.30 -17.00
CA ALA A 100 -16.87 -10.30 -18.07
C ALA A 100 -18.31 -10.21 -18.58
N ARG A 101 -18.99 -11.36 -18.77
CA ARG A 101 -20.42 -11.39 -19.16
C ARG A 101 -21.31 -10.76 -18.10
N ARG A 102 -21.13 -11.09 -16.82
CA ARG A 102 -21.95 -10.49 -15.71
C ARG A 102 -21.80 -8.99 -15.61
N HIS A 103 -20.65 -8.46 -15.96
CA HIS A 103 -20.33 -7.02 -15.85
C HIS A 103 -20.27 -6.30 -17.21
N SER A 104 -20.80 -6.91 -18.29
CA SER A 104 -20.71 -6.33 -19.65
C SER A 104 -21.39 -4.98 -19.80
N GLY A 105 -22.50 -4.74 -19.08
CA GLY A 105 -23.27 -3.48 -19.11
C GLY A 105 -22.77 -2.41 -18.13
N LEU A 106 -21.79 -2.70 -17.26
CA LEU A 106 -21.34 -1.77 -16.25
C LEU A 106 -20.06 -1.04 -16.69
N ARG A 107 -20.13 0.27 -16.88
CA ARG A 107 -18.98 1.14 -17.20
C ARG A 107 -19.16 2.52 -16.55
N GLY A 108 -18.06 3.28 -16.49
CA GLY A 108 -18.06 4.66 -16.01
C GLY A 108 -18.66 4.80 -14.59
N ASP A 109 -19.48 5.80 -14.41
CA ASP A 109 -20.08 6.16 -13.12
C ASP A 109 -20.90 5.03 -12.49
N ALA A 110 -21.64 4.27 -13.29
CA ALA A 110 -22.44 3.14 -12.81
C ALA A 110 -21.56 2.02 -12.23
N LEU A 111 -20.44 1.71 -12.88
CA LEU A 111 -19.46 0.74 -12.39
C LEU A 111 -18.79 1.19 -11.10
N VAL A 112 -18.43 2.47 -11.02
CA VAL A 112 -17.81 3.05 -9.82
C VAL A 112 -18.81 3.03 -8.65
N ALA A 113 -20.06 3.42 -8.88
CA ALA A 113 -21.13 3.40 -7.86
C ALA A 113 -21.39 1.97 -7.35
N GLU A 114 -21.40 0.97 -8.26
CA GLU A 114 -21.57 -0.44 -7.90
C GLU A 114 -20.39 -0.94 -7.02
N ALA A 115 -19.15 -0.58 -7.37
CA ALA A 115 -18.00 -0.90 -6.56
C ALA A 115 -18.09 -0.30 -5.14
N TYR A 116 -18.60 0.94 -4.99
CA TYR A 116 -18.77 1.58 -3.69
C TYR A 116 -19.89 0.94 -2.88
N ARG A 117 -21.02 0.60 -3.52
CA ARG A 117 -22.12 -0.08 -2.88
C ARG A 117 -21.70 -1.44 -2.30
N ARG A 118 -20.93 -2.21 -3.05
CA ARG A 118 -20.50 -3.54 -2.62
C ARG A 118 -19.34 -3.51 -1.62
N HIS A 119 -18.46 -2.50 -1.72
CA HIS A 119 -17.23 -2.41 -0.94
C HIS A 119 -17.02 -0.97 -0.40
N PRO A 120 -17.83 -0.53 0.58
CA PRO A 120 -17.83 0.86 1.06
C PRO A 120 -16.49 1.37 1.57
N TYR A 121 -15.66 0.51 2.17
CA TYR A 121 -14.30 0.85 2.64
C TYR A 121 -13.46 1.52 1.55
N TYR A 122 -13.55 1.03 0.33
CA TYR A 122 -12.73 1.60 -0.75
C TYR A 122 -13.23 2.95 -1.27
N ALA A 123 -14.42 3.38 -0.84
CA ALA A 123 -14.99 4.69 -1.20
C ALA A 123 -14.66 5.80 -0.17
N ILE A 124 -14.05 5.47 0.99
CA ILE A 124 -13.84 6.41 2.11
C ILE A 124 -12.99 7.65 1.75
N ARG A 125 -12.21 7.57 0.66
CA ARG A 125 -11.35 8.64 0.14
C ARG A 125 -11.72 9.09 -1.27
N SER A 126 -12.87 8.63 -1.77
CA SER A 126 -13.26 8.92 -3.13
C SER A 126 -13.73 10.37 -3.31
N GLU A 127 -13.14 11.04 -4.30
CA GLU A 127 -13.58 12.36 -4.78
C GLU A 127 -14.95 12.30 -5.50
N MET A 128 -15.35 11.11 -5.94
CA MET A 128 -16.61 10.89 -6.68
C MET A 128 -17.78 10.43 -5.79
N ALA A 129 -17.51 9.98 -4.56
CA ALA A 129 -18.51 9.32 -3.73
C ALA A 129 -19.74 10.21 -3.47
N ASN A 130 -19.53 11.47 -3.11
CA ASN A 130 -20.65 12.41 -2.83
C ASN A 130 -21.54 12.60 -4.06
N ARG A 131 -20.96 12.71 -5.25
CA ARG A 131 -21.72 12.87 -6.50
C ARG A 131 -22.44 11.59 -6.89
N LEU A 132 -21.73 10.45 -6.87
CA LEU A 132 -22.29 9.18 -7.35
C LEU A 132 -23.30 8.55 -6.41
N LEU A 133 -23.22 8.85 -5.12
CA LEU A 133 -24.06 8.27 -4.09
C LEU A 133 -25.09 9.29 -3.52
N ALA A 134 -25.22 10.47 -4.13
CA ALA A 134 -26.12 11.53 -3.67
C ALA A 134 -27.56 11.04 -3.38
N ASN A 135 -28.05 10.14 -4.25
CA ASN A 135 -29.40 9.57 -4.13
C ASN A 135 -29.44 8.26 -3.35
N ASN A 136 -28.36 7.89 -2.65
CA ASN A 136 -28.28 6.64 -1.89
C ASN A 136 -27.69 6.87 -0.48
N PRO A 137 -28.49 7.46 0.44
CA PRO A 137 -28.02 7.80 1.79
C PRO A 137 -27.59 6.57 2.59
N ALA A 138 -28.16 5.39 2.35
CA ALA A 138 -27.77 4.16 3.02
C ALA A 138 -26.33 3.74 2.66
N VAL A 139 -25.94 3.84 1.39
CA VAL A 139 -24.57 3.55 0.97
C VAL A 139 -23.60 4.62 1.47
N MET A 140 -23.99 5.90 1.48
CA MET A 140 -23.17 6.96 2.08
C MET A 140 -22.92 6.72 3.57
N ALA A 141 -23.95 6.30 4.32
CA ALA A 141 -23.80 5.91 5.72
C ALA A 141 -22.84 4.72 5.89
N ALA A 142 -22.94 3.70 5.01
CA ALA A 142 -22.02 2.57 5.01
C ALA A 142 -20.56 2.98 4.71
N VAL A 143 -20.35 3.93 3.78
CA VAL A 143 -19.02 4.50 3.52
C VAL A 143 -18.48 5.25 4.74
N ALA A 144 -19.31 6.03 5.41
CA ALA A 144 -18.93 6.75 6.62
C ALA A 144 -18.56 5.78 7.75
N ALA A 145 -19.36 4.72 7.95
CA ALA A 145 -19.12 3.68 8.95
C ALA A 145 -17.88 2.82 8.64
N ALA A 146 -17.49 2.68 7.38
CA ALA A 146 -16.31 1.95 6.95
C ALA A 146 -14.99 2.71 7.16
N ARG A 147 -15.04 3.98 7.57
CA ARG A 147 -13.82 4.74 7.89
C ARG A 147 -13.14 4.13 9.10
N PRO A 148 -11.79 3.95 9.06
CA PRO A 148 -11.07 3.51 10.24
C PRO A 148 -11.33 4.41 11.44
N THR A 149 -11.46 3.81 12.62
CA THR A 149 -11.66 4.55 13.86
C THR A 149 -10.50 5.49 14.11
N ILE A 150 -10.78 6.74 14.44
CA ILE A 150 -9.77 7.70 14.87
C ILE A 150 -9.11 7.15 16.15
N ARG A 151 -7.81 6.94 16.07
CA ARG A 151 -7.00 6.47 17.20
C ARG A 151 -6.38 7.66 17.91
N LYS A 152 -6.10 7.48 19.22
CA LYS A 152 -5.35 8.48 20.00
C LYS A 152 -3.97 8.73 19.36
N PRO A 153 -3.43 9.95 19.47
CA PRO A 153 -2.04 10.24 19.11
C PRO A 153 -1.08 9.25 19.76
N GLY A 154 0.05 9.01 19.16
CA GLY A 154 1.02 8.07 19.71
C GLY A 154 1.94 7.48 18.65
N ILE A 155 2.77 6.55 19.07
CA ILE A 155 3.79 5.90 18.24
C ILE A 155 3.31 4.52 17.79
N CYS A 156 3.50 4.23 16.51
CA CYS A 156 3.43 2.89 15.95
C CYS A 156 4.78 2.53 15.31
N THR A 157 5.04 1.26 15.10
CA THR A 157 6.16 0.82 14.26
C THR A 157 5.69 -0.19 13.23
N ILE A 158 6.26 -0.18 12.04
CA ILE A 158 5.90 -1.09 10.96
C ILE A 158 7.12 -1.43 10.09
N GLY A 159 7.26 -2.73 9.74
CA GLY A 159 8.21 -3.20 8.74
C GLY A 159 7.52 -3.57 7.43
N TYR A 160 8.19 -3.39 6.29
CA TYR A 160 7.59 -3.72 5.00
C TYR A 160 8.05 -5.07 4.41
N GLU A 161 8.90 -5.79 5.11
CA GLU A 161 9.30 -7.15 4.72
C GLU A 161 8.08 -8.07 4.62
N GLY A 162 8.03 -8.88 3.56
CA GLY A 162 6.90 -9.78 3.30
C GLY A 162 5.60 -9.11 2.80
N ARG A 163 5.49 -7.77 2.80
CA ARG A 163 4.25 -7.03 2.46
C ARG A 163 4.33 -6.42 1.06
N ASN A 164 3.22 -6.35 0.33
CA ASN A 164 3.10 -5.45 -0.82
C ASN A 164 2.72 -4.04 -0.36
N LEU A 165 2.77 -3.07 -1.29
CA LEU A 165 2.50 -1.67 -0.96
C LEU A 165 1.06 -1.46 -0.48
N GLU A 166 0.09 -2.09 -1.13
CA GLU A 166 -1.33 -1.96 -0.82
C GLU A 166 -1.66 -2.51 0.57
N GLY A 167 -1.19 -3.71 0.90
CA GLY A 167 -1.36 -4.33 2.23
C GLY A 167 -0.70 -3.50 3.33
N TYR A 168 0.49 -2.97 3.04
CA TYR A 168 1.21 -2.08 3.95
C TYR A 168 0.43 -0.78 4.22
N LEU A 169 -0.04 -0.09 3.18
CA LEU A 169 -0.82 1.14 3.31
C LEU A 169 -2.17 0.90 4.02
N ASN A 170 -2.87 -0.20 3.71
CA ASN A 170 -4.11 -0.57 4.40
C ASN A 170 -3.86 -0.79 5.90
N GLN A 171 -2.75 -1.40 6.29
CA GLN A 171 -2.42 -1.61 7.70
C GLN A 171 -2.19 -0.29 8.43
N LEU A 172 -1.49 0.67 7.80
CA LEU A 172 -1.34 2.02 8.35
C LEU A 172 -2.68 2.73 8.51
N LEU A 173 -3.55 2.66 7.48
CA LEU A 173 -4.89 3.24 7.53
C LEU A 173 -5.74 2.64 8.66
N MET A 174 -5.79 1.32 8.77
CA MET A 174 -6.55 0.62 9.82
C MET A 174 -6.01 0.89 11.22
N ALA A 175 -4.70 1.16 11.35
CA ALA A 175 -4.09 1.59 12.61
C ALA A 175 -4.33 3.07 12.93
N GLY A 176 -4.97 3.83 12.04
CA GLY A 176 -5.23 5.26 12.21
C GLY A 176 -3.98 6.13 12.06
N VAL A 177 -2.95 5.64 11.40
CA VAL A 177 -1.70 6.39 11.17
C VAL A 177 -1.96 7.59 10.27
N THR A 178 -1.48 8.76 10.67
CA THR A 178 -1.59 10.02 9.94
C THR A 178 -0.25 10.51 9.39
N LEU A 179 0.86 10.03 9.98
CA LEU A 179 2.22 10.34 9.55
C LEU A 179 3.08 9.08 9.53
N LEU A 180 3.69 8.78 8.39
CA LEU A 180 4.72 7.77 8.26
C LEU A 180 6.09 8.42 8.35
N CYS A 181 6.86 8.05 9.36
CA CYS A 181 8.22 8.49 9.59
C CYS A 181 9.20 7.40 9.14
N ASP A 182 9.89 7.62 8.04
CA ASP A 182 10.88 6.70 7.49
C ASP A 182 12.23 6.92 8.16
N VAL A 183 12.61 6.01 9.04
CA VAL A 183 13.87 6.06 9.81
C VAL A 183 15.02 5.31 9.15
N ARG A 184 14.88 4.91 7.90
CA ARG A 184 15.98 4.27 7.15
C ARG A 184 17.05 5.29 6.78
N ARG A 185 18.33 4.95 6.96
CA ARG A 185 19.45 5.77 6.51
C ARG A 185 19.39 5.98 4.99
N ASN A 186 19.22 4.89 4.25
CA ASN A 186 19.08 4.91 2.80
C ASN A 186 17.76 4.26 2.39
N PRO A 187 16.72 5.03 1.99
CA PRO A 187 15.40 4.53 1.67
C PRO A 187 15.28 4.07 0.20
N LEU A 188 16.29 3.39 -0.31
CA LEU A 188 16.25 2.64 -1.56
C LEU A 188 15.72 1.23 -1.31
N SER A 189 14.88 0.72 -2.18
CA SER A 189 14.35 -0.64 -2.09
C SER A 189 14.21 -1.27 -3.47
N ARG A 190 14.63 -2.52 -3.60
CA ARG A 190 14.33 -3.35 -4.78
C ARG A 190 12.87 -3.77 -4.83
N LYS A 191 12.20 -3.74 -3.68
CA LYS A 191 10.78 -4.07 -3.56
C LYS A 191 9.95 -2.90 -4.08
N TYR A 192 9.07 -3.19 -5.04
CA TYR A 192 8.22 -2.18 -5.65
C TYR A 192 7.42 -1.40 -4.59
N GLY A 193 7.41 -0.07 -4.72
CA GLY A 193 6.64 0.83 -3.86
C GLY A 193 7.35 1.30 -2.59
N PHE A 194 8.52 0.72 -2.23
CA PHE A 194 9.19 1.02 -0.95
C PHE A 194 10.44 1.88 -1.06
N SER A 195 10.85 2.33 -2.25
CA SER A 195 11.80 3.43 -2.36
C SER A 195 11.14 4.75 -1.99
N LYS A 196 11.91 5.70 -1.41
CA LYS A 196 11.43 6.98 -0.84
C LYS A 196 10.32 7.64 -1.65
N GLY A 197 10.57 7.95 -2.92
CA GLY A 197 9.60 8.67 -3.74
C GLY A 197 8.32 7.88 -4.03
N ALA A 198 8.42 6.54 -4.19
CA ALA A 198 7.25 5.70 -4.43
C ALA A 198 6.41 5.53 -3.15
N LEU A 199 7.08 5.34 -2.00
CA LEU A 199 6.40 5.20 -0.71
C LEU A 199 5.72 6.51 -0.30
N ALA A 200 6.40 7.66 -0.48
CA ALA A 200 5.83 8.98 -0.22
C ALA A 200 4.55 9.23 -1.05
N LYS A 201 4.60 8.97 -2.37
CA LYS A 201 3.43 9.09 -3.25
C LYS A 201 2.29 8.14 -2.84
N GLY A 202 2.63 6.90 -2.44
CA GLY A 202 1.65 5.94 -1.94
C GLY A 202 0.95 6.44 -0.68
N CYS A 203 1.70 6.95 0.29
CA CYS A 203 1.19 7.53 1.54
C CYS A 203 0.31 8.75 1.27
N GLU A 204 0.80 9.71 0.48
CA GLU A 204 0.06 10.92 0.08
C GLU A 204 -1.28 10.56 -0.57
N GLY A 205 -1.27 9.59 -1.48
CA GLY A 205 -2.47 9.15 -2.18
C GLY A 205 -3.54 8.56 -1.26
N VAL A 206 -3.16 8.05 -0.10
CA VAL A 206 -4.08 7.57 0.94
C VAL A 206 -4.19 8.55 2.12
N GLY A 207 -3.66 9.79 1.99
CA GLY A 207 -3.73 10.89 2.96
C GLY A 207 -2.93 10.64 4.23
N ILE A 208 -1.84 9.91 4.13
CA ILE A 208 -0.82 9.76 5.17
C ILE A 208 0.35 10.67 4.80
N ARG A 209 0.73 11.58 5.70
CA ARG A 209 1.93 12.40 5.52
C ARG A 209 3.17 11.51 5.56
N TYR A 210 4.18 11.78 4.76
CA TYR A 210 5.46 11.07 4.75
C TYR A 210 6.59 12.00 5.13
N GLU A 211 7.41 11.60 6.10
CA GLU A 211 8.63 12.28 6.51
C GLU A 211 9.79 11.28 6.53
N HIS A 212 10.99 11.75 6.17
CA HIS A 212 12.20 10.94 6.18
C HIS A 212 13.23 11.53 7.13
N LEU A 213 13.64 10.74 8.10
CA LEU A 213 14.63 11.10 9.13
C LEU A 213 15.86 10.17 9.02
N PRO A 214 16.72 10.37 8.01
CA PRO A 214 17.86 9.49 7.74
C PRO A 214 18.88 9.44 8.88
N GLU A 215 18.94 10.48 9.69
CA GLU A 215 19.82 10.57 10.85
C GLU A 215 19.52 9.50 11.91
N LEU A 216 18.29 9.00 11.99
CA LEU A 216 17.90 7.89 12.87
C LEU A 216 18.22 6.52 12.29
N GLY A 217 18.75 6.44 11.07
CA GLY A 217 19.06 5.18 10.41
C GLY A 217 20.47 4.70 10.69
N ILE A 218 20.65 3.41 10.93
CA ILE A 218 21.96 2.74 11.00
C ILE A 218 22.54 2.65 9.60
N ALA A 219 23.83 2.96 9.44
CA ALA A 219 24.52 2.88 8.17
C ALA A 219 24.62 1.42 7.68
N SER A 220 24.63 1.24 6.34
CA SER A 220 24.66 -0.12 5.75
C SER A 220 25.92 -0.89 6.12
N GLU A 221 27.02 -0.18 6.32
CA GLU A 221 28.34 -0.73 6.67
C GLU A 221 28.32 -1.35 8.07
N GLU A 222 27.55 -0.78 9.00
CA GLU A 222 27.39 -1.27 10.39
C GLU A 222 26.46 -2.50 10.46
N ARG A 223 25.73 -2.80 9.40
CA ARG A 223 24.76 -3.90 9.32
C ARG A 223 25.27 -5.11 8.53
N GLN A 224 26.56 -5.17 8.27
CA GLN A 224 27.19 -6.29 7.59
C GLN A 224 27.40 -7.44 8.59
N ASP A 225 27.32 -8.67 8.08
CA ASP A 225 27.61 -9.92 8.81
C ASP A 225 26.74 -10.25 10.03
N LEU A 226 25.56 -9.63 10.15
CA LEU A 226 24.57 -10.00 11.18
C LEU A 226 23.95 -11.37 10.86
N LYS A 227 24.25 -12.39 11.68
CA LYS A 227 23.82 -13.77 11.46
C LYS A 227 23.02 -14.34 12.63
N THR A 228 23.28 -13.87 13.83
CA THR A 228 22.65 -14.34 15.06
C THR A 228 21.89 -13.24 15.76
N GLN A 229 20.98 -13.60 16.67
CA GLN A 229 20.28 -12.60 17.48
C GLN A 229 21.28 -11.78 18.32
N ALA A 230 22.35 -12.39 18.82
CA ALA A 230 23.39 -11.70 19.58
C ALA A 230 24.10 -10.61 18.75
N ASP A 231 24.27 -10.80 17.43
CA ASP A 231 24.86 -9.78 16.55
C ASP A 231 23.93 -8.57 16.45
N TYR A 232 22.61 -8.80 16.34
CA TYR A 232 21.61 -7.73 16.34
C TYR A 232 21.55 -7.01 17.68
N ASP A 233 21.58 -7.74 18.80
CA ASP A 233 21.53 -7.17 20.15
C ASP A 233 22.75 -6.25 20.36
N ALA A 234 23.95 -6.72 20.05
CA ALA A 234 25.18 -5.92 20.15
C ALA A 234 25.15 -4.67 19.26
N LEU A 235 24.61 -4.77 18.03
CA LEU A 235 24.43 -3.62 17.15
C LEU A 235 23.48 -2.60 17.76
N PHE A 236 22.35 -3.04 18.31
CA PHE A 236 21.34 -2.15 18.87
C PHE A 236 21.80 -1.53 20.19
N ASP A 237 22.50 -2.27 21.06
CA ASP A 237 23.14 -1.73 22.28
C ASP A 237 24.11 -0.59 21.95
N ASN A 238 24.95 -0.76 20.92
CA ASN A 238 25.86 0.28 20.45
C ASN A 238 25.11 1.49 19.88
N TYR A 239 24.06 1.22 19.09
CA TYR A 239 23.22 2.28 18.52
C TYR A 239 22.52 3.11 19.59
N GLU A 240 21.95 2.48 20.62
CA GLU A 240 21.25 3.15 21.73
C GLU A 240 22.20 3.94 22.62
N ARG A 241 23.40 3.40 22.90
CA ARG A 241 24.40 4.03 23.75
C ARG A 241 25.10 5.20 23.08
N ASP A 242 25.49 5.04 21.81
CA ASP A 242 26.46 5.93 21.18
C ASP A 242 25.87 6.82 20.07
N ALA A 243 24.92 6.31 19.29
CA ALA A 243 24.38 7.03 18.13
C ALA A 243 23.08 7.77 18.46
N LEU A 244 22.10 7.06 19.00
CA LEU A 244 20.74 7.61 19.21
C LEU A 244 20.70 8.85 20.12
N PRO A 245 21.50 8.97 21.21
CA PRO A 245 21.52 10.16 22.06
C PRO A 245 21.97 11.44 21.33
N ARG A 246 22.75 11.31 20.26
CA ARG A 246 23.20 12.45 19.44
C ARG A 246 22.08 13.05 18.59
N HIS A 247 20.97 12.33 18.43
CA HIS A 247 19.80 12.73 17.62
C HIS A 247 18.62 13.23 18.45
N GLY A 248 18.89 13.77 19.66
CA GLY A 248 17.86 14.36 20.53
C GLY A 248 16.93 15.36 19.82
N PRO A 249 17.42 16.30 19.00
CA PRO A 249 16.55 17.21 18.23
C PRO A 249 15.60 16.50 17.26
N THR A 250 16.03 15.39 16.64
CA THR A 250 15.20 14.58 15.75
C THR A 250 14.12 13.82 16.53
N LEU A 251 14.45 13.27 17.70
CA LEU A 251 13.46 12.65 18.59
C LEU A 251 12.44 13.68 19.09
N ALA A 252 12.88 14.90 19.44
CA ALA A 252 12.01 15.99 19.83
C ALA A 252 11.04 16.41 18.70
N ARG A 253 11.45 16.30 17.44
CA ARG A 253 10.59 16.54 16.27
C ARG A 253 9.48 15.50 16.18
N ILE A 254 9.76 14.21 16.43
CA ILE A 254 8.74 13.15 16.48
C ILE A 254 7.77 13.41 17.64
N ARG A 255 8.30 13.75 18.84
CA ARG A 255 7.48 14.13 19.99
C ARG A 255 6.53 15.28 19.66
N HIS A 256 7.03 16.31 18.98
CA HIS A 256 6.22 17.46 18.58
C HIS A 256 5.03 17.02 17.73
N TRP A 257 5.24 16.17 16.72
CA TRP A 257 4.15 15.64 15.88
C TRP A 257 3.09 14.88 16.68
N VAL A 258 3.51 14.06 17.65
CA VAL A 258 2.56 13.34 18.51
C VAL A 258 1.76 14.31 19.38
N ASN A 259 2.41 15.34 19.92
CA ASN A 259 1.75 16.38 20.73
C ASN A 259 0.80 17.26 19.91
N GLU A 260 1.02 17.41 18.60
CA GLU A 260 0.09 18.04 17.66
C GLU A 260 -1.09 17.14 17.29
N GLY A 261 -1.22 15.98 17.90
CA GLY A 261 -2.34 15.07 17.69
C GLY A 261 -2.12 14.02 16.60
N LEU A 262 -0.91 13.92 16.04
CA LEU A 262 -0.63 12.94 14.99
C LEU A 262 -0.38 11.55 15.59
N ARG A 263 -0.81 10.52 14.85
CA ARG A 263 -0.41 9.14 15.09
C ARG A 263 0.72 8.79 14.12
N VAL A 264 1.92 8.66 14.66
CA VAL A 264 3.17 8.52 13.89
C VAL A 264 3.58 7.06 13.82
N ALA A 265 3.83 6.53 12.61
CA ALA A 265 4.41 5.21 12.44
C ALA A 265 5.88 5.31 12.01
N LEU A 266 6.79 4.71 12.77
CA LEU A 266 8.20 4.56 12.39
C LEU A 266 8.33 3.37 11.45
N THR A 267 8.93 3.54 10.27
CA THR A 267 9.10 2.45 9.30
C THR A 267 10.54 2.12 9.00
N CYS A 268 10.80 0.83 8.85
CA CYS A 268 12.04 0.27 8.33
C CYS A 268 11.74 -1.00 7.52
N PHE A 269 12.76 -1.82 7.20
CA PHE A 269 12.61 -3.00 6.36
C PHE A 269 12.03 -4.18 7.14
N GLU A 270 12.68 -4.64 8.17
CA GLU A 270 12.47 -5.91 8.86
C GLU A 270 11.03 -6.03 9.39
N ARG A 271 10.43 -7.21 9.26
CA ARG A 271 9.07 -7.49 9.76
C ARG A 271 9.03 -7.45 11.28
N SER A 272 9.97 -8.13 11.92
CA SER A 272 10.10 -8.12 13.40
C SER A 272 10.62 -6.76 13.88
N ALA A 273 9.98 -6.20 14.89
CA ALA A 273 10.46 -4.97 15.51
C ALA A 273 11.84 -5.18 16.17
N HIS A 274 12.02 -6.28 16.89
CA HIS A 274 13.26 -6.60 17.61
C HIS A 274 14.47 -6.92 16.72
N GLN A 275 14.27 -7.06 15.42
CA GLN A 275 15.35 -7.21 14.44
C GLN A 275 15.61 -5.92 13.66
N CYS A 276 15.14 -4.77 14.18
CA CYS A 276 15.19 -3.51 13.47
C CYS A 276 15.33 -2.32 14.40
N HIS A 277 16.30 -1.46 14.13
CA HIS A 277 16.58 -0.25 14.91
C HIS A 277 15.38 0.68 15.17
N ARG A 278 14.25 0.52 14.44
CA ARG A 278 13.05 1.31 14.71
C ARG A 278 12.47 1.06 16.10
N HIS A 279 12.73 -0.12 16.72
CA HIS A 279 12.30 -0.36 18.10
C HIS A 279 13.11 0.48 19.08
N CYS A 280 14.42 0.57 18.92
CA CYS A 280 15.29 1.43 19.75
C CYS A 280 14.82 2.90 19.72
N VAL A 281 14.48 3.41 18.52
CA VAL A 281 13.92 4.76 18.38
C VAL A 281 12.61 4.91 19.14
N ALA A 282 11.72 3.90 19.05
CA ALA A 282 10.43 3.93 19.72
C ALA A 282 10.56 3.84 21.25
N GLU A 283 11.45 2.98 21.74
CA GLU A 283 11.75 2.83 23.18
C GLU A 283 12.42 4.06 23.75
N ALA A 284 13.33 4.70 22.99
CA ALA A 284 13.92 5.98 23.41
C ALA A 284 12.86 7.09 23.54
N LEU A 285 11.86 7.12 22.64
CA LEU A 285 10.74 8.06 22.75
C LEU A 285 9.89 7.77 23.98
N GLU A 286 9.59 6.51 24.29
CA GLU A 286 8.85 6.13 25.49
C GLU A 286 9.66 6.46 26.76
N GLY A 287 10.95 6.12 26.82
CA GLY A 287 11.83 6.39 27.96
C GLY A 287 12.01 7.88 28.26
N GLN A 288 12.10 8.71 27.20
CA GLN A 288 12.26 10.17 27.37
C GLN A 288 10.95 10.91 27.67
N TYR A 289 9.82 10.44 27.12
CA TYR A 289 8.56 11.20 27.11
C TYR A 289 7.39 10.48 27.80
N GLY A 290 7.65 9.29 28.34
CA GLY A 290 6.71 8.54 29.15
C GLY A 290 5.75 7.64 28.36
N LYS A 291 4.90 6.93 29.09
CA LYS A 291 3.99 5.88 28.56
C LYS A 291 3.01 6.32 27.46
N ALA A 292 2.77 7.61 27.29
CA ALA A 292 1.98 8.12 26.18
C ALA A 292 2.64 7.86 24.80
N PHE A 293 3.94 7.59 24.80
CA PHE A 293 4.76 7.25 23.63
C PHE A 293 5.05 5.75 23.49
N ALA A 294 4.45 4.90 24.34
CA ALA A 294 4.61 3.46 24.24
C ALA A 294 4.22 2.96 22.83
N PRO A 295 5.11 2.24 22.13
CA PRO A 295 4.89 1.89 20.75
C PRO A 295 3.87 0.76 20.56
N VAL A 296 3.08 0.85 19.48
CA VAL A 296 2.27 -0.26 18.98
C VAL A 296 2.96 -0.84 17.74
N HIS A 297 3.42 -2.08 17.80
CA HIS A 297 4.02 -2.77 16.67
C HIS A 297 2.92 -3.32 15.75
N LEU A 298 2.96 -2.95 14.43
CA LEU A 298 1.98 -3.31 13.41
C LEU A 298 2.44 -4.50 12.54
#